data_240ddb9d3c54d8af24b758bd5a521479
#
_entry.id   240ddb9d3c54d8af24b758bd5a521479
#
_cell.length_a   1.000
_cell.length_b   1.000
_cell.length_c   1.000
_cell.angle_alpha   90.00
_cell.angle_beta   90.00
_cell.angle_gamma   90.00
#
_symmetry.space_group_name_H-M   'P 1'
#
loop_
_entity.id
_entity.type
_entity.pdbx_description
1 polymer ?
#
loop_
_entity_poly.entity_id
_entity_poly.type
_entity_poly.pdbx_seq_one_letter_code
_entity_poly.pdbx_strand_id
1 'polypeptide(L)'
;MDLIYEKSKPGRRASTLPSYDLPAAEVPEELRRSQPPRLPELAEPELVRHFTALSTRNFGIDTGFYPLGSCTMKHNPRVNERVVMLPGFRDLHPYQEEEGAQGALELMWRLQEILKEVAGLDACSLQPAAGSQGELTGLMLMRAYFADRGEEQRDTIITADTAHGTNPASVTMAGYKLEKVATDARGNLDLDDLRSKVNERTAGLMLTNPSTLGLFDESIEDVAAIFHDAGSLLYYDGANLNAVCGISRPGDMGFDIVHINLHKTFSQPHKIGRAHV
;
A
#
# COMPACT_ATOMS: atom_id res chain seq x y z
N MET A 1 14.63 -1.56 -31.69
CA MET A 1 15.52 -2.25 -30.72
C MET A 1 15.19 -3.72 -30.83
N ASP A 2 16.18 -4.54 -31.10
CA ASP A 2 15.97 -5.97 -31.29
C ASP A 2 15.55 -6.61 -29.96
N LEU A 3 14.71 -7.62 -30.02
CA LEU A 3 14.35 -8.41 -28.88
C LEU A 3 15.57 -9.18 -28.37
N ILE A 4 15.59 -9.51 -27.10
CA ILE A 4 16.69 -10.28 -26.49
C ILE A 4 16.88 -11.63 -27.19
N TYR A 5 15.81 -12.25 -27.66
CA TYR A 5 15.84 -13.51 -28.40
C TYR A 5 16.51 -13.40 -29.77
N GLU A 6 16.38 -12.24 -30.45
CA GLU A 6 17.02 -11.96 -31.75
C GLU A 6 18.54 -11.77 -31.63
N LYS A 7 19.02 -11.43 -30.42
CA LYS A 7 20.44 -11.30 -30.09
C LYS A 7 21.10 -12.61 -29.64
N SER A 8 20.30 -13.64 -29.40
CA SER A 8 20.78 -14.94 -28.91
C SER A 8 21.76 -15.60 -29.90
N LYS A 9 22.88 -16.11 -29.37
CA LYS A 9 23.86 -16.89 -30.13
C LYS A 9 24.23 -18.13 -29.35
N PRO A 10 24.13 -19.33 -29.92
CA PRO A 10 24.40 -20.57 -29.23
C PRO A 10 25.77 -20.60 -28.53
N GLY A 11 25.81 -21.13 -27.32
CA GLY A 11 27.01 -21.30 -26.51
C GLY A 11 27.43 -20.07 -25.70
N ARG A 12 26.72 -18.93 -25.80
CA ARG A 12 27.00 -17.75 -24.97
C ARG A 12 26.33 -17.86 -23.60
N ARG A 13 27.01 -17.39 -22.58
CA ARG A 13 26.49 -17.31 -21.21
C ARG A 13 26.81 -15.97 -20.58
N ALA A 14 25.84 -15.39 -19.90
CA ALA A 14 25.99 -14.12 -19.17
C ALA A 14 26.48 -14.33 -17.73
N SER A 15 26.20 -15.48 -17.15
CA SER A 15 26.65 -15.83 -15.79
C SER A 15 26.90 -17.33 -15.68
N THR A 16 27.71 -17.72 -14.70
CA THR A 16 27.88 -19.09 -14.26
C THR A 16 27.17 -19.27 -12.93
N LEU A 17 26.26 -20.21 -12.86
CA LEU A 17 25.66 -20.60 -11.59
C LEU A 17 26.68 -21.48 -10.83
N PRO A 18 26.78 -21.34 -9.49
CA PRO A 18 27.59 -22.25 -8.69
C PRO A 18 27.05 -23.67 -8.84
N SER A 19 27.98 -24.66 -8.76
CA SER A 19 27.57 -26.06 -8.72
C SER A 19 26.84 -26.36 -7.40
N TYR A 20 25.78 -27.14 -7.51
CA TYR A 20 25.11 -27.66 -6.32
C TYR A 20 25.92 -28.87 -5.79
N ASP A 21 26.03 -28.94 -4.48
CA ASP A 21 26.60 -30.08 -3.74
C ASP A 21 25.54 -31.12 -3.36
N LEU A 22 24.29 -30.89 -3.76
CA LEU A 22 23.18 -31.80 -3.53
C LEU A 22 23.00 -32.76 -4.70
N PRO A 23 22.55 -34.01 -4.46
CA PRO A 23 22.16 -34.92 -5.53
C PRO A 23 21.10 -34.32 -6.43
N ALA A 24 21.26 -34.46 -7.74
CA ALA A 24 20.22 -34.01 -8.67
C ALA A 24 18.96 -34.86 -8.47
N ALA A 25 17.83 -34.18 -8.18
CA ALA A 25 16.53 -34.85 -8.15
C ALA A 25 16.10 -35.17 -9.58
N GLU A 26 15.69 -36.40 -9.81
CA GLU A 26 15.11 -36.78 -11.10
C GLU A 26 13.64 -36.35 -11.18
N VAL A 27 13.32 -35.57 -12.20
CA VAL A 27 11.93 -35.27 -12.51
C VAL A 27 11.31 -36.47 -13.23
N PRO A 28 10.14 -37.00 -12.78
CA PRO A 28 9.44 -38.06 -13.45
C PRO A 28 9.28 -37.78 -14.96
N GLU A 29 9.36 -38.81 -15.79
CA GLU A 29 9.41 -38.67 -17.26
C GLU A 29 8.15 -37.99 -17.78
N GLU A 30 6.99 -38.31 -17.21
CA GLU A 30 5.68 -37.74 -17.57
C GLU A 30 5.57 -36.23 -17.26
N LEU A 31 6.43 -35.71 -16.36
CA LEU A 31 6.50 -34.30 -16.02
C LEU A 31 7.64 -33.56 -16.75
N ARG A 32 8.49 -34.29 -17.48
CA ARG A 32 9.58 -33.68 -18.25
C ARG A 32 9.06 -33.04 -19.52
N ARG A 33 9.60 -31.86 -19.82
CA ARG A 33 9.38 -31.24 -21.12
C ARG A 33 10.08 -32.06 -22.21
N SER A 34 9.43 -32.25 -23.34
CA SER A 34 10.02 -32.91 -24.52
C SER A 34 11.20 -32.12 -25.11
N GLN A 35 11.23 -30.81 -24.90
CA GLN A 35 12.33 -29.93 -25.31
C GLN A 35 12.61 -28.88 -24.22
N PRO A 36 13.89 -28.48 -24.03
CA PRO A 36 14.23 -27.41 -23.12
C PRO A 36 13.58 -26.09 -23.54
N PRO A 37 13.31 -25.17 -22.58
CA PRO A 37 12.79 -23.84 -22.92
C PRO A 37 13.80 -23.09 -23.78
N ARG A 38 13.32 -22.34 -24.75
CA ARG A 38 14.14 -21.50 -25.62
C ARG A 38 14.56 -20.23 -24.87
N LEU A 39 15.56 -20.35 -24.01
CA LEU A 39 16.16 -19.22 -23.33
C LEU A 39 17.19 -18.54 -24.23
N PRO A 40 17.29 -17.20 -24.21
CA PRO A 40 18.30 -16.51 -25.01
C PRO A 40 19.70 -16.73 -24.42
N GLU A 41 20.64 -17.03 -25.30
CA GLU A 41 22.05 -17.21 -24.97
C GLU A 41 22.85 -15.97 -25.36
N LEU A 42 23.31 -15.19 -24.33
CA LEU A 42 24.00 -13.91 -24.50
C LEU A 42 25.26 -13.89 -23.65
N ALA A 43 26.24 -13.10 -24.06
CA ALA A 43 27.33 -12.72 -23.17
C ALA A 43 26.88 -11.61 -22.21
N GLU A 44 27.48 -11.54 -21.03
CA GLU A 44 27.14 -10.53 -20.01
C GLU A 44 27.11 -9.08 -20.54
N PRO A 45 28.09 -8.60 -21.32
CA PRO A 45 28.04 -7.24 -21.85
C PRO A 45 26.83 -6.98 -22.76
N GLU A 46 26.39 -7.97 -23.53
CA GLU A 46 25.22 -7.86 -24.39
C GLU A 46 23.93 -7.80 -23.57
N LEU A 47 23.84 -8.61 -22.53
CA LEU A 47 22.72 -8.63 -21.59
C LEU A 47 22.58 -7.30 -20.85
N VAL A 48 23.67 -6.81 -20.25
CA VAL A 48 23.69 -5.53 -19.52
C VAL A 48 23.32 -4.39 -20.43
N ARG A 49 23.92 -4.29 -21.64
CA ARG A 49 23.59 -3.23 -22.61
C ARG A 49 22.14 -3.28 -23.08
N HIS A 50 21.57 -4.47 -23.24
CA HIS A 50 20.17 -4.61 -23.63
C HIS A 50 19.22 -4.05 -22.57
N PHE A 51 19.38 -4.46 -21.31
CA PHE A 51 18.52 -3.98 -20.23
C PHE A 51 18.79 -2.53 -19.85
N THR A 52 20.03 -2.05 -19.92
CA THR A 52 20.33 -0.63 -19.75
C THR A 52 19.62 0.21 -20.82
N ALA A 53 19.67 -0.20 -22.08
CA ALA A 53 18.98 0.49 -23.16
C ALA A 53 17.45 0.44 -23.02
N LEU A 54 16.89 -0.64 -22.45
CA LEU A 54 15.47 -0.69 -22.12
C LEU A 54 15.12 0.24 -20.95
N SER A 55 15.93 0.26 -19.90
CA SER A 55 15.69 1.11 -18.73
C SER A 55 15.66 2.60 -19.08
N THR A 56 16.49 3.05 -20.02
CA THR A 56 16.51 4.44 -20.47
C THR A 56 15.29 4.86 -21.29
N ARG A 57 14.44 3.93 -21.70
CA ARG A 57 13.18 4.20 -22.40
C ARG A 57 11.99 4.36 -21.44
N ASN A 58 12.17 4.02 -20.17
CA ASN A 58 11.19 4.22 -19.13
C ASN A 58 11.47 5.49 -18.35
N PHE A 59 10.43 6.01 -17.71
CA PHE A 59 10.58 7.09 -16.76
C PHE A 59 11.31 6.60 -15.51
N GLY A 60 12.24 7.41 -15.02
CA GLY A 60 12.97 7.16 -13.79
C GLY A 60 13.04 8.42 -12.94
N ILE A 61 12.83 8.30 -11.64
CA ILE A 61 12.86 9.44 -10.71
C ILE A 61 14.22 10.14 -10.68
N ASP A 62 15.29 9.43 -11.02
CA ASP A 62 16.65 9.99 -11.08
C ASP A 62 16.94 10.74 -12.38
N THR A 63 16.14 10.53 -13.42
CA THR A 63 16.33 11.16 -14.73
C THR A 63 15.36 12.31 -14.99
N GLY A 64 14.32 12.47 -14.17
CA GLY A 64 13.33 13.53 -14.32
C GLY A 64 12.10 13.30 -13.45
N PHE A 65 11.10 14.17 -13.60
CA PHE A 65 9.83 13.98 -12.93
C PHE A 65 9.14 12.72 -13.43
N TYR A 66 8.68 11.89 -12.49
CA TYR A 66 7.96 10.68 -12.79
C TYR A 66 6.46 10.98 -12.88
N PRO A 67 5.77 10.58 -13.97
CA PRO A 67 4.33 10.77 -14.08
C PRO A 67 3.59 9.95 -13.02
N LEU A 68 2.52 10.52 -12.47
CA LEU A 68 1.69 9.86 -11.49
C LEU A 68 0.92 8.70 -12.12
N GLY A 69 1.12 7.49 -11.58
CA GLY A 69 0.26 6.34 -11.81
C GLY A 69 -0.59 6.05 -10.58
N SER A 70 -0.47 4.84 -10.02
CA SER A 70 -1.18 4.46 -8.78
C SER A 70 -0.57 5.07 -7.51
N CYS A 71 0.57 5.74 -7.59
CA CYS A 71 1.25 6.34 -6.45
C CYS A 71 2.15 7.50 -6.88
N THR A 72 2.35 8.44 -5.96
CA THR A 72 3.31 9.52 -6.12
C THR A 72 4.72 8.96 -6.09
N MET A 73 5.46 9.11 -7.18
CA MET A 73 6.86 8.70 -7.28
C MET A 73 7.76 9.89 -6.93
N LYS A 74 8.29 9.90 -5.72
CA LYS A 74 9.20 10.93 -5.24
C LYS A 74 10.63 10.41 -5.20
N HIS A 75 11.58 11.35 -5.21
CA HIS A 75 12.99 11.01 -5.06
C HIS A 75 13.23 10.29 -3.73
N ASN A 76 13.95 9.16 -3.77
CA ASN A 76 14.43 8.46 -2.58
C ASN A 76 15.88 8.88 -2.32
N PRO A 77 16.18 9.58 -1.20
CA PRO A 77 17.55 9.98 -0.87
C PRO A 77 18.51 8.79 -0.83
N ARG A 78 19.66 8.91 -1.47
CA ARG A 78 20.65 7.81 -1.54
C ARG A 78 21.16 7.35 -0.18
N VAL A 79 21.05 8.18 0.86
CA VAL A 79 21.39 7.79 2.23
C VAL A 79 20.47 6.66 2.73
N ASN A 80 19.20 6.63 2.31
CA ASN A 80 18.26 5.58 2.71
C ASN A 80 18.75 4.21 2.22
N GLU A 81 19.20 4.13 0.96
CA GLU A 81 19.75 2.89 0.39
C GLU A 81 20.98 2.39 1.16
N ARG A 82 21.85 3.31 1.59
CA ARG A 82 23.04 2.94 2.38
C ARG A 82 22.67 2.45 3.79
N VAL A 83 21.68 3.10 4.41
CA VAL A 83 21.25 2.74 5.77
C VAL A 83 20.59 1.36 5.79
N VAL A 84 19.68 1.06 4.85
CA VAL A 84 19.03 -0.25 4.82
C VAL A 84 19.99 -1.40 4.50
N MET A 85 21.15 -1.11 3.89
CA MET A 85 22.19 -2.09 3.59
C MET A 85 23.17 -2.33 4.75
N LEU A 86 23.04 -1.62 5.87
CA LEU A 86 23.86 -1.88 7.06
C LEU A 86 23.57 -3.31 7.57
N PRO A 87 24.60 -4.12 7.82
CA PRO A 87 24.42 -5.51 8.25
C PRO A 87 23.52 -5.68 9.46
N GLY A 88 23.60 -4.75 10.42
CA GLY A 88 22.76 -4.77 11.62
C GLY A 88 21.24 -4.63 11.37
N PHE A 89 20.85 -4.18 10.18
CA PHE A 89 19.43 -4.15 9.77
C PHE A 89 19.13 -5.22 8.72
N ARG A 90 20.00 -5.33 7.70
CA ARG A 90 19.78 -6.24 6.56
C ARG A 90 19.80 -7.72 6.94
N ASP A 91 20.68 -8.08 7.86
CA ASP A 91 20.97 -9.49 8.18
C ASP A 91 20.20 -9.98 9.42
N LEU A 92 19.20 -9.22 9.90
CA LEU A 92 18.31 -9.64 10.99
C LEU A 92 17.44 -10.82 10.54
N HIS A 93 17.36 -11.84 11.40
CA HIS A 93 16.46 -12.97 11.18
C HIS A 93 15.15 -12.78 11.98
N PRO A 94 13.97 -13.15 11.45
CA PRO A 94 12.69 -13.01 12.16
C PRO A 94 12.61 -13.75 13.51
N TYR A 95 13.39 -14.81 13.68
CA TYR A 95 13.47 -15.59 14.93
C TYR A 95 14.73 -15.31 15.73
N GLN A 96 15.38 -14.16 15.47
CA GLN A 96 16.51 -13.73 16.28
C GLN A 96 16.04 -13.36 17.71
N GLU A 97 16.87 -13.60 18.70
CA GLU A 97 16.60 -13.19 20.10
C GLU A 97 16.42 -11.67 20.18
N GLU A 98 15.47 -11.22 21.01
CA GLU A 98 15.07 -9.81 21.12
C GLU A 98 16.23 -8.89 21.48
N GLU A 99 17.17 -9.35 22.31
CA GLU A 99 18.36 -8.60 22.69
C GLU A 99 19.20 -8.17 21.50
N GLY A 100 19.25 -9.01 20.45
CA GLY A 100 19.96 -8.72 19.21
C GLY A 100 19.19 -7.84 18.23
N ALA A 101 17.89 -7.59 18.46
CA ALA A 101 17.01 -6.85 17.57
C ALA A 101 16.60 -5.47 18.10
N GLN A 102 17.10 -5.05 19.26
CA GLN A 102 16.64 -3.84 19.97
C GLN A 102 16.70 -2.57 19.11
N GLY A 103 17.73 -2.38 18.31
CA GLY A 103 17.85 -1.22 17.42
C GLY A 103 16.77 -1.18 16.33
N ALA A 104 16.37 -2.34 15.79
CA ALA A 104 15.29 -2.43 14.82
C ALA A 104 13.93 -2.19 15.49
N LEU A 105 13.71 -2.73 16.69
CA LEU A 105 12.49 -2.51 17.46
C LEU A 105 12.34 -1.03 17.86
N GLU A 106 13.41 -0.37 18.28
CA GLU A 106 13.41 1.07 18.57
C GLU A 106 13.07 1.90 17.31
N LEU A 107 13.66 1.55 16.17
CA LEU A 107 13.35 2.22 14.89
C LEU A 107 11.87 2.10 14.54
N MET A 108 11.29 0.91 14.67
CA MET A 108 9.87 0.66 14.42
C MET A 108 9.00 1.45 15.40
N TRP A 109 9.33 1.42 16.68
CA TRP A 109 8.60 2.18 17.70
C TRP A 109 8.63 3.69 17.42
N ARG A 110 9.81 4.25 17.12
CA ARG A 110 9.92 5.68 16.77
C ARG A 110 9.12 6.04 15.52
N LEU A 111 9.08 5.14 14.52
CA LEU A 111 8.26 5.34 13.35
C LEU A 111 6.76 5.37 13.70
N GLN A 112 6.30 4.48 14.57
CA GLN A 112 4.92 4.50 15.06
C GLN A 112 4.59 5.83 15.76
N GLU A 113 5.45 6.33 16.62
CA GLU A 113 5.25 7.63 17.30
C GLU A 113 5.16 8.80 16.30
N ILE A 114 6.01 8.81 15.28
CA ILE A 114 5.97 9.83 14.23
C ILE A 114 4.66 9.73 13.42
N LEU A 115 4.22 8.53 13.08
CA LEU A 115 2.99 8.33 12.30
C LEU A 115 1.74 8.69 13.10
N LYS A 116 1.72 8.43 14.39
CA LYS A 116 0.67 8.90 15.31
C LYS A 116 0.53 10.41 15.27
N GLU A 117 1.65 11.13 15.42
CA GLU A 117 1.66 12.60 15.36
C GLU A 117 1.19 13.12 13.98
N VAL A 118 1.66 12.51 12.89
CA VAL A 118 1.27 12.89 11.53
C VAL A 118 -0.23 12.68 11.29
N ALA A 119 -0.80 11.62 11.85
CA ALA A 119 -2.22 11.28 11.70
C ALA A 119 -3.13 11.98 12.72
N GLY A 120 -2.60 12.43 13.85
CA GLY A 120 -3.37 12.94 14.99
C GLY A 120 -4.14 11.85 15.71
N LEU A 121 -3.56 10.64 15.85
CA LEU A 121 -4.16 9.47 16.50
C LEU A 121 -3.25 8.90 17.59
N ASP A 122 -3.85 8.16 18.52
CA ASP A 122 -3.15 7.69 19.74
C ASP A 122 -2.37 6.39 19.55
N ALA A 123 -2.67 5.61 18.51
CA ALA A 123 -2.04 4.31 18.27
C ALA A 123 -1.66 4.11 16.81
N CYS A 124 -0.63 3.30 16.57
CA CYS A 124 -0.20 2.94 15.22
C CYS A 124 0.28 1.48 15.16
N SER A 125 -0.04 0.78 14.09
CA SER A 125 0.50 -0.54 13.77
C SER A 125 1.24 -0.51 12.45
N LEU A 126 2.41 -1.14 12.39
CA LEU A 126 3.21 -1.32 11.17
C LEU A 126 3.00 -2.69 10.51
N GLN A 127 2.05 -3.49 10.99
CA GLN A 127 1.83 -4.87 10.53
C GLN A 127 1.27 -4.98 9.10
N PRO A 128 0.34 -4.11 8.63
CA PRO A 128 -0.15 -4.22 7.27
C PRO A 128 0.96 -4.03 6.24
N ALA A 129 1.15 -4.98 5.34
CA ALA A 129 2.22 -4.97 4.35
C ALA A 129 1.87 -4.23 3.04
N ALA A 130 0.62 -3.79 2.87
CA ALA A 130 0.14 -3.05 1.70
C ALA A 130 -1.06 -2.18 2.05
N GLY A 131 -1.39 -1.19 1.20
CA GLY A 131 -2.54 -0.32 1.40
C GLY A 131 -3.86 -1.07 1.55
N SER A 132 -4.15 -2.02 0.66
CA SER A 132 -5.35 -2.86 0.76
C SER A 132 -5.41 -3.71 2.04
N GLN A 133 -4.27 -4.10 2.60
CA GLN A 133 -4.22 -4.75 3.90
C GLN A 133 -4.47 -3.77 5.04
N GLY A 134 -4.02 -2.52 4.91
CA GLY A 134 -4.38 -1.44 5.83
C GLY A 134 -5.88 -1.17 5.83
N GLU A 135 -6.50 -1.11 4.65
CA GLU A 135 -7.95 -0.99 4.52
C GLU A 135 -8.68 -2.13 5.23
N LEU A 136 -8.32 -3.38 4.93
CA LEU A 136 -8.94 -4.56 5.56
C LEU A 136 -8.71 -4.56 7.07
N THR A 137 -7.49 -4.24 7.52
CA THR A 137 -7.17 -4.18 8.96
C THR A 137 -8.04 -3.15 9.68
N GLY A 138 -8.21 -1.96 9.13
CA GLY A 138 -9.06 -0.92 9.72
C GLY A 138 -10.53 -1.35 9.83
N LEU A 139 -11.07 -2.00 8.79
CA LEU A 139 -12.43 -2.54 8.82
C LEU A 139 -12.57 -3.70 9.82
N MET A 140 -11.55 -4.54 9.97
CA MET A 140 -11.52 -5.59 11.01
C MET A 140 -11.42 -5.02 12.41
N LEU A 141 -10.70 -3.92 12.61
CA LEU A 141 -10.68 -3.17 13.87
C LEU A 141 -12.06 -2.61 14.21
N MET A 142 -12.77 -2.00 13.26
CA MET A 142 -14.16 -1.57 13.46
C MET A 142 -15.06 -2.75 13.88
N ARG A 143 -14.90 -3.88 13.23
CA ARG A 143 -15.69 -5.07 13.55
C ARG A 143 -15.41 -5.57 14.96
N ALA A 144 -14.15 -5.63 15.35
CA ALA A 144 -13.76 -6.03 16.70
C ALA A 144 -14.27 -5.03 17.76
N TYR A 145 -14.20 -3.74 17.47
CA TYR A 145 -14.71 -2.68 18.34
C TYR A 145 -16.20 -2.84 18.62
N PHE A 146 -17.02 -3.06 17.60
CA PHE A 146 -18.47 -3.26 17.79
C PHE A 146 -18.82 -4.60 18.40
N ALA A 147 -18.07 -5.66 18.10
CA ALA A 147 -18.25 -6.96 18.72
C ALA A 147 -17.96 -6.92 20.23
N ASP A 148 -16.89 -6.25 20.65
CA ASP A 148 -16.52 -6.06 22.06
C ASP A 148 -17.60 -5.29 22.85
N ARG A 149 -18.38 -4.45 22.18
CA ARG A 149 -19.49 -3.67 22.75
C ARG A 149 -20.84 -4.37 22.66
N GLY A 150 -20.91 -5.54 22.03
CA GLY A 150 -22.16 -6.26 21.79
C GLY A 150 -23.04 -5.62 20.71
N GLU A 151 -22.45 -4.84 19.81
CA GLU A 151 -23.13 -4.11 18.74
C GLU A 151 -22.89 -4.77 17.35
N GLU A 152 -22.89 -6.08 17.28
CA GLU A 152 -22.63 -6.86 16.06
C GLU A 152 -23.65 -6.60 14.94
N GLN A 153 -24.81 -6.02 15.24
CA GLN A 153 -25.81 -5.58 14.26
C GLN A 153 -25.30 -4.44 13.36
N ARG A 154 -24.23 -3.73 13.74
CA ARG A 154 -23.60 -2.70 12.91
C ARG A 154 -22.81 -3.37 11.79
N ASP A 155 -23.48 -3.65 10.69
CA ASP A 155 -22.99 -4.47 9.57
C ASP A 155 -22.86 -3.71 8.26
N THR A 156 -23.03 -2.39 8.26
CA THR A 156 -23.04 -1.56 7.05
C THR A 156 -21.92 -0.52 7.11
N ILE A 157 -21.13 -0.45 6.04
CA ILE A 157 -20.16 0.62 5.80
C ILE A 157 -20.64 1.49 4.63
N ILE A 158 -20.63 2.79 4.84
CA ILE A 158 -20.95 3.78 3.81
C ILE A 158 -19.63 4.20 3.11
N THR A 159 -19.67 4.39 1.79
CA THR A 159 -18.57 4.95 1.00
C THR A 159 -19.10 6.01 0.05
N ALA A 160 -18.26 6.98 -0.32
CA ALA A 160 -18.60 7.90 -1.40
C ALA A 160 -18.80 7.15 -2.73
N ASP A 161 -19.64 7.64 -3.61
CA ASP A 161 -19.81 7.12 -4.97
C ASP A 161 -18.54 7.30 -5.83
N THR A 162 -17.70 8.27 -5.46
CA THR A 162 -16.38 8.55 -6.05
C THR A 162 -15.23 7.79 -5.40
N ALA A 163 -15.50 6.89 -4.46
CA ALA A 163 -14.47 6.14 -3.73
C ALA A 163 -13.58 5.32 -4.66
N HIS A 164 -12.32 5.16 -4.27
CA HIS A 164 -11.41 4.24 -4.95
C HIS A 164 -11.94 2.81 -4.94
N GLY A 165 -11.76 2.07 -6.04
CA GLY A 165 -12.34 0.73 -6.22
C GLY A 165 -11.91 -0.31 -5.18
N THR A 166 -10.80 -0.11 -4.45
CA THR A 166 -10.37 -1.01 -3.37
C THR A 166 -11.24 -0.85 -2.11
N ASN A 167 -11.82 0.32 -1.85
CA ASN A 167 -12.66 0.53 -0.67
C ASN A 167 -13.89 -0.39 -0.67
N PRO A 168 -14.74 -0.43 -1.71
CA PRO A 168 -15.84 -1.38 -1.79
C PRO A 168 -15.40 -2.84 -1.68
N ALA A 169 -14.25 -3.19 -2.28
CA ALA A 169 -13.72 -4.55 -2.22
C ALA A 169 -13.32 -4.93 -0.78
N SER A 170 -12.62 -4.05 -0.07
CA SER A 170 -12.22 -4.25 1.33
C SER A 170 -13.44 -4.36 2.25
N VAL A 171 -14.46 -3.53 2.04
CA VAL A 171 -15.74 -3.61 2.77
C VAL A 171 -16.38 -4.99 2.63
N THR A 172 -16.47 -5.49 1.40
CA THR A 172 -17.04 -6.82 1.12
C THR A 172 -16.19 -7.93 1.73
N MET A 173 -14.86 -7.85 1.63
CA MET A 173 -13.94 -8.83 2.21
C MET A 173 -14.03 -8.87 3.74
N ALA A 174 -14.23 -7.74 4.39
CA ALA A 174 -14.44 -7.66 5.82
C ALA A 174 -15.83 -8.19 6.27
N GLY A 175 -16.69 -8.56 5.33
CA GLY A 175 -18.04 -9.10 5.59
C GLY A 175 -19.07 -8.04 5.97
N TYR A 176 -18.82 -6.78 5.64
CA TYR A 176 -19.78 -5.69 5.76
C TYR A 176 -20.66 -5.56 4.52
N LYS A 177 -21.84 -5.00 4.69
CA LYS A 177 -22.67 -4.49 3.61
C LYS A 177 -22.13 -3.15 3.15
N LEU A 178 -22.16 -2.91 1.86
CA LEU A 178 -21.75 -1.64 1.27
C LEU A 178 -22.98 -0.80 0.97
N GLU A 179 -22.96 0.44 1.41
CA GLU A 179 -23.90 1.48 0.98
C GLU A 179 -23.11 2.66 0.41
N LYS A 180 -23.66 3.32 -0.62
CA LYS A 180 -23.00 4.46 -1.25
C LYS A 180 -23.76 5.74 -0.95
N VAL A 181 -23.02 6.80 -0.64
CA VAL A 181 -23.54 8.17 -0.55
C VAL A 181 -23.18 8.92 -1.83
N ALA A 182 -24.10 9.72 -2.31
CA ALA A 182 -23.92 10.58 -3.48
C ALA A 182 -22.97 11.75 -3.18
N THR A 183 -22.39 12.31 -4.22
CA THR A 183 -21.70 13.59 -4.19
C THR A 183 -22.64 14.71 -4.64
N ASP A 184 -22.52 15.88 -4.03
CA ASP A 184 -23.24 17.08 -4.41
C ASP A 184 -22.69 17.72 -5.71
N ALA A 185 -23.31 18.79 -6.18
CA ALA A 185 -22.87 19.51 -7.37
C ALA A 185 -21.46 20.15 -7.27
N ARG A 186 -20.92 20.28 -6.05
CA ARG A 186 -19.59 20.82 -5.75
C ARG A 186 -18.54 19.73 -5.62
N GLY A 187 -18.96 18.45 -5.57
CA GLY A 187 -18.10 17.30 -5.39
C GLY A 187 -17.85 16.92 -3.93
N ASN A 188 -18.55 17.53 -2.97
CA ASN A 188 -18.57 17.13 -1.56
C ASN A 188 -19.56 15.97 -1.36
N LEU A 189 -19.54 15.32 -0.20
CA LEU A 189 -20.60 14.40 0.17
C LEU A 189 -21.95 15.15 0.29
N ASP A 190 -23.01 14.57 -0.26
CA ASP A 190 -24.36 15.07 -0.07
C ASP A 190 -24.81 14.74 1.36
N LEU A 191 -24.88 15.78 2.21
CA LEU A 191 -25.20 15.62 3.63
C LEU A 191 -26.64 15.16 3.86
N ASP A 192 -27.59 15.50 2.98
CA ASP A 192 -28.97 15.06 3.11
C ASP A 192 -29.11 13.57 2.75
N ASP A 193 -28.46 13.14 1.67
CA ASP A 193 -28.38 11.74 1.31
C ASP A 193 -27.67 10.95 2.42
N LEU A 194 -26.57 11.49 2.97
CA LEU A 194 -25.83 10.87 4.06
C LEU A 194 -26.70 10.66 5.31
N ARG A 195 -27.39 11.70 5.77
CA ARG A 195 -28.30 11.61 6.93
C ARG A 195 -29.43 10.61 6.73
N SER A 196 -29.90 10.44 5.50
CA SER A 196 -30.94 9.47 5.18
C SER A 196 -30.48 8.01 5.30
N LYS A 197 -29.16 7.75 5.19
CA LYS A 197 -28.56 6.43 5.16
C LYS A 197 -27.96 6.01 6.49
N VAL A 198 -27.49 6.97 7.28
CA VAL A 198 -26.91 6.67 8.60
C VAL A 198 -28.00 6.21 9.56
N ASN A 199 -27.82 5.04 10.15
CA ASN A 199 -28.77 4.43 11.07
C ASN A 199 -28.05 3.49 12.07
N GLU A 200 -28.80 2.83 12.94
CA GLU A 200 -28.28 1.93 13.99
C GLU A 200 -27.49 0.70 13.46
N ARG A 201 -27.62 0.36 12.18
CA ARG A 201 -26.84 -0.68 11.52
C ARG A 201 -25.56 -0.18 10.90
N THR A 202 -25.35 1.13 10.84
CA THR A 202 -24.16 1.74 10.28
C THR A 202 -22.98 1.53 11.22
N ALA A 203 -21.95 0.82 10.76
CA ALA A 203 -20.68 0.67 11.46
C ALA A 203 -19.77 1.89 11.24
N GLY A 204 -19.75 2.42 10.02
CA GLY A 204 -18.94 3.60 9.76
C GLY A 204 -18.95 4.07 8.31
N LEU A 205 -18.17 5.13 8.09
CA LEU A 205 -17.85 5.70 6.78
C LEU A 205 -16.40 5.34 6.42
N MET A 206 -16.16 4.97 5.17
CA MET A 206 -14.83 4.85 4.59
C MET A 206 -14.65 5.92 3.51
N LEU A 207 -13.78 6.88 3.77
CA LEU A 207 -13.63 8.09 2.97
C LEU A 207 -12.16 8.42 2.70
N THR A 208 -11.91 8.96 1.51
CA THR A 208 -10.65 9.64 1.15
C THR A 208 -10.90 11.15 1.14
N ASN A 209 -10.08 11.93 1.83
CA ASN A 209 -10.17 13.40 1.79
C ASN A 209 -8.75 14.00 1.64
N PRO A 210 -8.40 14.71 0.54
CA PRO A 210 -9.24 15.00 -0.63
C PRO A 210 -9.74 13.75 -1.35
N SER A 211 -10.89 13.87 -2.01
CA SER A 211 -11.54 12.77 -2.72
C SER A 211 -10.70 12.25 -3.90
N THR A 212 -11.13 11.16 -4.52
CA THR A 212 -10.50 10.62 -5.74
C THR A 212 -10.51 11.64 -6.90
N LEU A 213 -11.41 12.61 -6.87
CA LEU A 213 -11.46 13.73 -7.82
C LEU A 213 -10.45 14.85 -7.50
N GLY A 214 -9.77 14.79 -6.37
CA GLY A 214 -8.83 15.80 -5.89
C GLY A 214 -9.51 16.98 -5.19
N LEU A 215 -10.75 16.85 -4.79
CA LEU A 215 -11.51 17.87 -4.08
C LEU A 215 -11.50 17.60 -2.58
N PHE A 216 -11.17 18.60 -1.78
CA PHE A 216 -11.27 18.52 -0.33
C PHE A 216 -12.73 18.73 0.08
N ASP A 217 -13.28 17.81 0.86
CA ASP A 217 -14.63 17.93 1.39
C ASP A 217 -14.62 18.95 2.54
N GLU A 218 -15.22 20.10 2.28
CA GLU A 218 -15.27 21.21 3.24
C GLU A 218 -16.22 20.93 4.42
N SER A 219 -17.13 19.95 4.27
CA SER A 219 -18.13 19.58 5.27
C SER A 219 -17.68 18.44 6.17
N ILE A 220 -16.36 18.11 6.20
CA ILE A 220 -15.86 16.92 6.89
C ILE A 220 -16.19 16.90 8.39
N GLU A 221 -16.22 18.04 9.04
CA GLU A 221 -16.60 18.15 10.46
C GLU A 221 -18.08 17.81 10.67
N ASP A 222 -18.97 18.26 9.77
CA ASP A 222 -20.39 17.90 9.81
C ASP A 222 -20.58 16.40 9.53
N VAL A 223 -19.83 15.85 8.58
CA VAL A 223 -19.81 14.41 8.31
C VAL A 223 -19.39 13.64 9.55
N ALA A 224 -18.31 14.07 10.23
CA ALA A 224 -17.85 13.44 11.45
C ALA A 224 -18.91 13.46 12.55
N ALA A 225 -19.55 14.60 12.75
CA ALA A 225 -20.63 14.74 13.73
C ALA A 225 -21.81 13.77 13.45
N ILE A 226 -22.24 13.65 12.19
CA ILE A 226 -23.35 12.76 11.80
C ILE A 226 -23.04 11.30 12.20
N PHE A 227 -21.83 10.82 11.96
CA PHE A 227 -21.44 9.44 12.29
C PHE A 227 -21.24 9.24 13.79
N HIS A 228 -20.56 10.15 14.46
CA HIS A 228 -20.31 10.05 15.90
C HIS A 228 -21.60 10.15 16.71
N ASP A 229 -22.55 11.02 16.33
CA ASP A 229 -23.86 11.11 16.96
C ASP A 229 -24.67 9.80 16.80
N ALA A 230 -24.46 9.07 15.71
CA ALA A 230 -25.03 7.75 15.49
C ALA A 230 -24.25 6.61 16.19
N GLY A 231 -23.14 6.90 16.87
CA GLY A 231 -22.26 5.91 17.49
C GLY A 231 -21.43 5.11 16.49
N SER A 232 -21.25 5.61 15.27
CA SER A 232 -20.48 4.98 14.19
C SER A 232 -19.07 5.56 14.10
N LEU A 233 -18.17 4.89 13.39
CA LEU A 233 -16.76 5.27 13.26
C LEU A 233 -16.44 5.83 11.87
N LEU A 234 -15.42 6.68 11.80
CA LEU A 234 -14.89 7.20 10.55
C LEU A 234 -13.53 6.59 10.22
N TYR A 235 -13.44 6.08 9.00
CA TYR A 235 -12.20 5.54 8.46
C TYR A 235 -11.68 6.46 7.34
N TYR A 236 -10.45 6.91 7.49
CA TYR A 236 -9.74 7.70 6.49
C TYR A 236 -8.86 6.80 5.61
N ASP A 237 -9.16 6.75 4.33
CA ASP A 237 -8.23 6.21 3.33
C ASP A 237 -7.10 7.21 3.08
N GLY A 238 -6.02 7.06 3.85
CA GLY A 238 -4.81 7.87 3.74
C GLY A 238 -3.78 7.26 2.79
N ALA A 239 -4.21 6.48 1.81
CA ALA A 239 -3.31 5.92 0.80
C ALA A 239 -2.45 7.00 0.14
N ASN A 240 -2.98 8.20 0.00
CA ASN A 240 -2.26 9.36 -0.50
C ASN A 240 -2.42 10.56 0.46
N LEU A 241 -1.78 10.51 1.60
CA LEU A 241 -1.82 11.57 2.62
C LEU A 241 -1.08 12.86 2.18
N ASN A 242 -0.42 12.86 1.03
CA ASN A 242 0.45 13.95 0.57
C ASN A 242 -0.22 15.32 0.59
N ALA A 243 -1.52 15.39 0.25
CA ALA A 243 -2.25 16.64 0.12
C ALA A 243 -2.45 17.35 1.47
N VAL A 244 -2.54 16.60 2.56
CA VAL A 244 -2.85 17.14 3.90
C VAL A 244 -1.67 17.06 4.88
N CYS A 245 -0.66 16.27 4.57
CA CYS A 245 0.50 16.07 5.45
C CYS A 245 1.18 17.40 5.81
N GLY A 246 1.23 17.71 7.09
CA GLY A 246 1.79 18.96 7.61
C GLY A 246 0.87 20.19 7.49
N ILE A 247 -0.37 20.01 7.00
CA ILE A 247 -1.40 21.06 6.90
C ILE A 247 -2.55 20.78 7.86
N SER A 248 -3.11 19.57 7.79
CA SER A 248 -4.12 19.08 8.74
C SER A 248 -3.87 17.61 9.04
N ARG A 249 -4.41 17.12 10.16
CA ARG A 249 -4.29 15.72 10.56
C ARG A 249 -5.67 15.05 10.49
N PRO A 250 -5.77 13.83 9.97
CA PRO A 250 -7.04 13.12 9.92
C PRO A 250 -7.77 13.02 11.27
N GLY A 251 -7.04 12.76 12.36
CA GLY A 251 -7.62 12.73 13.70
C GLY A 251 -8.29 14.05 14.10
N ASP A 252 -7.70 15.20 13.75
CA ASP A 252 -8.28 16.51 14.04
C ASP A 252 -9.55 16.81 13.21
N MET A 253 -9.75 16.10 12.09
CA MET A 253 -10.95 16.15 11.27
C MET A 253 -12.06 15.18 11.76
N GLY A 254 -11.82 14.44 12.84
CA GLY A 254 -12.77 13.50 13.43
C GLY A 254 -12.66 12.05 12.93
N PHE A 255 -11.60 11.69 12.23
CA PHE A 255 -11.40 10.29 11.83
C PHE A 255 -10.84 9.45 12.98
N ASP A 256 -11.42 8.25 13.16
CA ASP A 256 -11.06 7.30 14.22
C ASP A 256 -9.98 6.32 13.77
N ILE A 257 -9.94 5.99 12.49
CA ILE A 257 -9.01 5.03 11.89
C ILE A 257 -8.43 5.61 10.61
N VAL A 258 -7.12 5.46 10.44
CA VAL A 258 -6.40 5.93 9.24
C VAL A 258 -5.44 4.86 8.76
N HIS A 259 -5.40 4.56 7.47
CA HIS A 259 -4.24 3.88 6.92
C HIS A 259 -3.39 4.84 6.08
N ILE A 260 -2.09 4.62 6.08
CA ILE A 260 -1.12 5.43 5.34
C ILE A 260 -0.24 4.52 4.49
N ASN A 261 -0.09 4.85 3.20
CA ASN A 261 0.88 4.18 2.34
C ASN A 261 2.21 4.92 2.39
N LEU A 262 3.17 4.38 3.14
CA LEU A 262 4.49 5.01 3.32
C LEU A 262 5.20 5.26 1.97
N HIS A 263 5.05 4.35 1.02
CA HIS A 263 5.63 4.46 -0.32
C HIS A 263 4.97 5.52 -1.22
N LYS A 264 3.82 6.08 -0.82
CA LYS A 264 3.16 7.19 -1.52
C LYS A 264 3.49 8.53 -0.88
N THR A 265 3.40 8.62 0.43
CA THR A 265 3.57 9.88 1.19
C THR A 265 5.02 10.16 1.56
N PHE A 266 5.79 9.12 1.91
CA PHE A 266 7.18 9.25 2.36
C PHE A 266 8.18 8.75 1.32
N SER A 267 9.48 9.04 1.55
CA SER A 267 10.58 8.65 0.66
C SER A 267 10.93 7.16 0.78
N GLN A 268 9.99 6.31 0.45
CA GLN A 268 10.13 4.86 0.46
C GLN A 268 9.93 4.33 -0.96
N PRO A 269 10.75 3.40 -1.45
CA PRO A 269 10.54 2.76 -2.75
C PRO A 269 9.20 2.02 -2.79
N HIS A 270 8.52 2.13 -3.93
CA HIS A 270 7.29 1.42 -4.17
C HIS A 270 7.60 0.03 -4.71
N LYS A 271 7.50 -1.01 -3.91
CA LYS A 271 7.62 -2.44 -4.24
C LYS A 271 8.65 -2.79 -5.32
N ILE A 272 9.55 -3.69 -5.03
CA ILE A 272 10.59 -4.19 -5.95
C ILE A 272 10.01 -4.68 -7.29
N GLY A 273 8.82 -5.27 -7.32
CA GLY A 273 8.25 -5.84 -8.55
C GLY A 273 7.52 -4.87 -9.48
N ARG A 274 7.21 -3.64 -9.06
CA ARG A 274 6.51 -2.66 -9.90
C ARG A 274 7.39 -1.56 -10.48
N ALA A 275 8.57 -1.37 -9.94
CA ALA A 275 9.53 -0.40 -10.49
C ALA A 275 10.25 -0.94 -11.74
N HIS A 276 10.04 -2.20 -12.09
CA HIS A 276 10.78 -2.89 -13.14
C HIS A 276 9.90 -3.58 -14.19
N VAL A 277 8.61 -3.28 -14.21
CA VAL A 277 7.67 -3.81 -15.22
C VAL A 277 7.33 -2.73 -16.25
#